data_a76a951cf4528ad0f6886b8d08106158
#
_entry.id   a76a951cf4528ad0f6886b8d08106158
#
_cell.length_a   1.000
_cell.length_b   1.000
_cell.length_c   1.000
_cell.angle_alpha   90.00
_cell.angle_beta   90.00
_cell.angle_gamma   90.00
#
_symmetry.space_group_name_H-M   'P 1'
#
loop_
_entity.id
_entity.type
_entity.pdbx_description
1 polymer ?
#
loop_
_entity_poly.entity_id
_entity_poly.type
_entity_poly.pdbx_seq_one_letter_code
_entity_poly.pdbx_strand_id
1 'polypeptide(L)'
;MSMFLNAFEFTSEDIVTILRAHDTDITIHQLAELHSILDHDSIVRSALQYNDSDMQLKSALSHAEDLMIMDGLYITEPKRFYVDD
;
A
#
# COMPACT_ATOMS: atom_id res chain seq x y z
N MET A 1 8.44 19.14 -18.59
CA MET A 1 8.46 18.54 -18.33
C MET A 1 8.17 17.72 -17.92
N SER A 2 7.94 17.26 -17.95
CA SER A 2 7.51 16.27 -17.71
C SER A 2 7.62 15.75 -16.71
N MET A 3 7.55 15.70 -15.97
CA MET A 3 7.63 15.26 -15.21
C MET A 3 6.92 14.69 -14.64
N PHE A 4 6.39 14.45 -14.34
CA PHE A 4 5.72 13.89 -13.90
C PHE A 4 5.29 12.91 -14.10
N LEU A 5 5.42 12.73 -14.40
CA LEU A 5 5.07 11.72 -15.06
C LEU A 5 4.87 10.57 -14.29
N ASN A 6 5.17 9.80 -13.82
CA ASN A 6 5.08 8.60 -13.16
C ASN A 6 4.92 8.72 -11.75
N ALA A 7 4.15 9.62 -11.35
CA ALA A 7 3.89 9.81 -9.96
C ALA A 7 2.96 8.72 -9.50
N PHE A 8 3.49 7.70 -8.89
CA PHE A 8 2.66 6.70 -8.24
C PHE A 8 1.97 7.34 -7.04
N GLU A 9 0.70 7.05 -6.88
CA GLU A 9 -0.06 7.56 -5.75
C GLU A 9 -0.67 6.40 -4.98
N PHE A 10 -0.43 6.37 -3.66
CA PHE A 10 -1.00 5.36 -2.80
C PHE A 10 -2.31 5.91 -2.24
N THR A 11 -3.42 5.21 -2.50
CA THR A 11 -4.75 5.72 -2.20
C THR A 11 -5.47 4.84 -1.18
N SER A 12 -6.61 5.33 -0.70
CA SER A 12 -7.46 4.53 0.19
C SER A 12 -7.93 3.25 -0.48
N GLU A 13 -8.09 3.25 -1.79
CA GLU A 13 -8.49 2.04 -2.51
C GLU A 13 -7.40 0.98 -2.42
N ASP A 14 -6.16 1.39 -2.40
CA ASP A 14 -5.06 0.44 -2.23
C ASP A 14 -5.11 -0.20 -0.85
N ILE A 15 -5.46 0.58 0.16
CA ILE A 15 -5.63 0.05 1.51
C ILE A 15 -6.77 -0.96 1.54
N VAL A 16 -7.87 -0.64 0.87
CA VAL A 16 -9.02 -1.56 0.78
C VAL A 16 -8.59 -2.86 0.13
N THR A 17 -7.75 -2.79 -0.90
CA THR A 17 -7.24 -3.98 -1.58
C THR A 17 -6.51 -4.89 -0.58
N ILE A 18 -5.66 -4.30 0.27
CA ILE A 18 -4.94 -5.06 1.29
C ILE A 18 -5.92 -5.69 2.28
N LEU A 19 -6.87 -4.90 2.77
CA LEU A 19 -7.83 -5.38 3.75
C LEU A 19 -8.69 -6.52 3.21
N ARG A 20 -9.11 -6.40 1.94
CA ARG A 20 -9.89 -7.47 1.32
C ARG A 20 -9.09 -8.75 1.20
N ALA A 21 -7.82 -8.65 0.90
CA ALA A 21 -6.96 -9.83 0.83
C ALA A 21 -6.87 -10.53 2.17
N HIS A 22 -7.09 -9.80 3.27
CA HIS A 22 -7.06 -10.35 4.62
C HIS A 22 -8.45 -10.62 5.19
N ASP A 23 -9.49 -10.51 4.36
CA ASP A 23 -10.88 -10.67 4.79
C ASP A 23 -11.20 -9.80 6.00
N THR A 24 -10.69 -8.58 5.99
CA THR A 24 -10.84 -7.66 7.11
C THR A 24 -11.69 -6.47 6.69
N ASP A 25 -12.75 -6.21 7.48
CA ASP A 25 -13.61 -5.05 7.24
C ASP A 25 -13.33 -3.98 8.27
N ILE A 26 -13.31 -2.75 7.85
CA ILE A 26 -13.19 -1.62 8.77
C ILE A 26 -14.19 -0.55 8.34
N THR A 27 -14.44 0.40 9.23
CA THR A 27 -15.36 1.49 8.94
C THR A 27 -14.67 2.54 8.08
N ILE A 28 -15.47 3.43 7.50
CA ILE A 28 -14.92 4.53 6.72
C ILE A 28 -14.03 5.43 7.56
N HIS A 29 -14.40 5.64 8.83
CA HIS A 29 -13.57 6.43 9.74
C HIS A 29 -12.22 5.77 9.99
N GLN A 30 -12.24 4.45 10.18
CA GLN A 30 -11.00 3.70 10.38
C GLN A 30 -10.14 3.72 9.13
N LEU A 31 -10.76 3.66 7.96
CA LEU A 31 -10.02 3.72 6.70
C LEU A 31 -9.34 5.08 6.54
N ALA A 32 -10.06 6.16 6.83
CA ALA A 32 -9.48 7.50 6.74
C ALA A 32 -8.33 7.67 7.71
N GLU A 33 -8.48 7.16 8.93
CA GLU A 33 -7.43 7.24 9.93
C GLU A 33 -6.20 6.44 9.48
N LEU A 34 -6.42 5.23 9.01
CA LEU A 34 -5.33 4.38 8.54
C LEU A 34 -4.58 5.04 7.40
N HIS A 35 -5.32 5.61 6.45
CA HIS A 35 -4.71 6.32 5.33
C HIS A 35 -3.84 7.49 5.81
N SER A 36 -4.26 8.17 6.85
CA SER A 36 -3.53 9.34 7.34
C SER A 36 -2.27 8.99 8.14
N ILE A 37 -2.23 7.82 8.76
CA ILE A 37 -1.10 7.47 9.62
C ILE A 37 -0.02 6.65 8.91
N LEU A 38 -0.33 6.07 7.75
CA LEU A 38 0.67 5.29 7.01
C LEU A 38 1.72 6.22 6.40
N ASP A 39 2.94 5.73 6.34
CA ASP A 39 4.07 6.49 5.79
C ASP A 39 4.03 6.45 4.27
N HIS A 40 3.32 7.39 3.67
CA HIS A 40 3.14 7.45 2.22
C HIS A 40 4.47 7.63 1.48
N ASP A 41 5.38 8.40 2.05
CA ASP A 41 6.67 8.63 1.39
C ASP A 41 7.44 7.32 1.21
N SER A 42 7.45 6.47 2.22
CA SER A 42 8.16 5.22 2.12
C SER A 42 7.46 4.24 1.18
N ILE A 43 6.13 4.26 1.16
CA ILE A 43 5.34 3.41 0.27
C ILE A 43 5.59 3.81 -1.19
N VAL A 44 5.51 5.11 -1.48
CA VAL A 44 5.73 5.61 -2.83
C VAL A 44 7.16 5.33 -3.27
N ARG A 45 8.12 5.53 -2.38
CA ARG A 45 9.53 5.27 -2.69
C ARG A 45 9.74 3.80 -3.05
N SER A 46 9.05 2.91 -2.36
CA SER A 46 9.12 1.48 -2.66
C SER A 46 8.58 1.19 -4.07
N ALA A 47 7.48 1.84 -4.43
CA ALA A 47 6.88 1.66 -5.75
C ALA A 47 7.80 2.17 -6.85
N LEU A 48 8.43 3.32 -6.63
CA LEU A 48 9.21 3.99 -7.66
C LEU A 48 10.55 3.32 -7.96
N GLN A 49 10.87 2.23 -7.26
CA GLN A 49 12.03 1.43 -7.62
C GLN A 49 11.78 0.68 -8.93
N TYR A 50 10.54 0.56 -9.36
CA TYR A 50 10.19 -0.21 -10.55
C TYR A 50 9.68 0.73 -11.63
N ASN A 51 9.88 0.32 -12.89
CA ASN A 51 9.41 1.08 -14.04
C ASN A 51 8.04 0.63 -14.52
N ASP A 52 7.62 -0.55 -14.13
CA ASP A 52 6.37 -1.13 -14.58
C ASP A 52 5.27 -0.82 -13.55
N SER A 53 4.13 -0.35 -14.02
CA SER A 53 3.05 0.08 -13.13
C SER A 53 2.50 -1.06 -12.28
N ASP A 54 2.43 -2.28 -12.83
CA ASP A 54 1.96 -3.42 -12.05
C ASP A 54 2.93 -3.74 -10.92
N MET A 55 4.22 -3.67 -11.19
CA MET A 55 5.23 -3.92 -10.18
C MET A 55 5.27 -2.80 -9.15
N GLN A 56 5.03 -1.56 -9.58
CA GLN A 56 4.92 -0.43 -8.66
C GLN A 56 3.78 -0.66 -7.67
N LEU A 57 2.62 -1.06 -8.17
CA LEU A 57 1.46 -1.29 -7.31
C LEU A 57 1.73 -2.43 -6.34
N LYS A 58 2.26 -3.54 -6.83
CA LYS A 58 2.53 -4.70 -5.97
C LYS A 58 3.54 -4.34 -4.88
N SER A 59 4.59 -3.61 -5.24
CA SER A 59 5.59 -3.18 -4.27
C SER A 59 4.98 -2.28 -3.21
N ALA A 60 4.13 -1.34 -3.62
CA ALA A 60 3.47 -0.44 -2.69
C ALA A 60 2.54 -1.21 -1.75
N LEU A 61 1.75 -2.15 -2.28
CA LEU A 61 0.85 -2.94 -1.46
C LEU A 61 1.62 -3.78 -0.45
N SER A 62 2.70 -4.40 -0.88
CA SER A 62 3.52 -5.21 0.00
C SER A 62 4.15 -4.38 1.11
N HIS A 63 4.66 -3.21 0.78
CA HIS A 63 5.29 -2.34 1.77
C HIS A 63 4.26 -1.81 2.76
N ALA A 64 3.10 -1.39 2.26
CA ALA A 64 2.03 -0.90 3.13
C ALA A 64 1.53 -2.00 4.05
N GLU A 65 1.41 -3.22 3.53
CA GLU A 65 1.02 -4.36 4.34
C GLU A 65 2.00 -4.58 5.49
N ASP A 66 3.30 -4.54 5.19
CA ASP A 66 4.32 -4.69 6.22
C ASP A 66 4.22 -3.61 7.29
N LEU A 67 3.98 -2.37 6.89
CA LEU A 67 3.81 -1.27 7.85
C LEU A 67 2.60 -1.51 8.74
N MET A 68 1.50 -1.97 8.17
CA MET A 68 0.29 -2.25 8.94
C MET A 68 0.53 -3.36 9.95
N ILE A 69 1.24 -4.41 9.54
CA ILE A 69 1.55 -5.52 10.44
C ILE A 69 2.47 -5.05 11.58
N MET A 70 3.51 -4.29 11.24
CA MET A 70 4.46 -3.80 12.23
C MET A 70 3.79 -2.94 13.29
N ASP A 71 2.81 -2.15 12.90
CA ASP A 71 2.12 -1.26 13.82
C ASP A 71 0.87 -1.89 14.43
N GLY A 72 0.60 -3.14 14.09
CA GLY A 72 -0.58 -3.83 14.62
C GLY A 72 -1.90 -3.26 14.14
N LEU A 73 -1.95 -2.80 12.89
CA LEU A 73 -3.12 -2.13 12.35
C LEU A 73 -3.99 -3.09 11.55
N TYR A 74 -4.94 -3.72 12.22
CA TYR A 74 -6.01 -4.54 11.61
C TYR A 74 -5.60 -5.86 11.01
N ILE A 75 -4.34 -6.07 10.66
CA ILE A 75 -3.86 -7.32 10.08
C ILE A 75 -2.62 -7.78 10.83
N THR A 76 -2.38 -9.09 10.85
CA THR A 76 -1.31 -9.66 11.64
C THR A 76 -0.33 -10.51 10.86
N GLU A 77 -0.70 -10.94 9.66
CA GLU A 77 0.15 -11.83 8.87
C GLU A 77 0.19 -11.38 7.44
N PRO A 78 1.34 -11.47 6.77
CA PRO A 78 1.40 -11.03 5.37
C PRO A 78 0.67 -11.98 4.44
N LYS A 79 0.01 -11.42 3.44
CA LYS A 79 -0.58 -12.18 2.35
C LYS A 79 0.31 -12.13 1.11
N ARG A 80 1.37 -11.35 1.22
CA ARG A 80 2.40 -11.33 0.21
C ARG A 80 1.96 -10.85 -1.15
N PHE A 81 1.82 -9.56 -1.27
CA PHE A 81 1.68 -8.94 -2.57
C PHE A 81 3.08 -8.91 -3.17
N TYR A 82 3.38 -9.89 -4.01
CA TYR A 82 4.73 -10.00 -4.51
C TYR A 82 4.96 -9.18 -5.73
N VAL A 83 6.19 -8.70 -5.84
CA VAL A 83 6.73 -8.34 -7.13
C VAL A 83 7.48 -9.57 -7.60
N ASP A 84 6.98 -10.19 -8.65
CA ASP A 84 7.64 -11.36 -9.18
C ASP A 84 8.80 -10.96 -10.06
N ASP A 85 9.87 -11.60 -9.89
CA ASP A 85 11.04 -11.33 -10.72
C ASP A 85 11.07 -12.15 -11.97
#